data_e39286ad82fde93a9299a582a73268d8
#
_entry.id   e39286ad82fde93a9299a582a73268d8
#
_cell.length_a   1.000
_cell.length_b   1.000
_cell.length_c   1.000
_cell.angle_alpha   90.00
_cell.angle_beta   90.00
_cell.angle_gamma   90.00
#
_symmetry.space_group_name_H-M   'P 1'
#
loop_
_entity.id
_entity.type
_entity.pdbx_description
1 polymer ?
#
loop_
_entity_poly.entity_id
_entity_poly.type
_entity_poly.pdbx_seq_one_letter_code
_entity_poly.pdbx_strand_id
1 'polypeptide(L)'
;MRIEYELKYWDYLLFNVLHQLYSATVQITYLGFSVLSFYLSYSYQSACAAAIYGLLTYLVMWAVQIPFNVIYLYFGKNRSLLTRHIVEIQDEAFYDETRFGRSYHYWAGIAKVVSRPGFIAVYLNANAAHIIPARAFSSPAQRQSFLTALEGKLFTSN
;
A
#
# COMPACT_ATOMS: atom_id res chain seq x y z
N MET A 1 -5.26 20.27 -9.80
CA MET A 1 -4.26 20.45 -8.73
C MET A 1 -3.03 19.61 -9.07
N ARG A 2 -1.84 20.24 -8.98
CA ARG A 2 -0.56 19.57 -9.33
C ARG A 2 0.33 19.51 -8.10
N ILE A 3 0.94 18.34 -7.86
CA ILE A 3 1.87 18.06 -6.76
C ILE A 3 3.10 17.39 -7.34
N GLU A 4 4.26 17.78 -6.83
CA GLU A 4 5.53 17.20 -7.21
C GLU A 4 6.23 16.66 -5.97
N TYR A 5 6.77 15.43 -6.06
CA TYR A 5 7.51 14.79 -4.99
C TYR A 5 8.49 13.74 -5.53
N GLU A 6 9.41 13.33 -4.69
CA GLU A 6 10.25 12.17 -4.93
C GLU A 6 9.83 11.06 -3.98
N LEU A 7 9.49 9.88 -4.51
CA LEU A 7 9.14 8.74 -3.68
C LEU A 7 10.41 8.17 -3.05
N LYS A 8 10.45 8.10 -1.73
CA LYS A 8 11.57 7.55 -0.98
C LYS A 8 11.28 6.10 -0.60
N TYR A 9 12.36 5.37 -0.32
CA TYR A 9 12.30 3.98 0.11
C TYR A 9 11.33 3.75 1.28
N TRP A 10 11.37 4.61 2.30
CA TRP A 10 10.50 4.49 3.48
C TRP A 10 9.02 4.76 3.20
N ASP A 11 8.71 5.62 2.23
CA ASP A 11 7.31 5.86 1.81
C ASP A 11 6.71 4.58 1.21
N TYR A 12 7.50 3.91 0.35
CA TYR A 12 7.09 2.66 -0.27
C TYR A 12 6.97 1.52 0.76
N LEU A 13 7.93 1.41 1.67
CA LEU A 13 7.89 0.41 2.74
C LEU A 13 6.67 0.60 3.65
N LEU A 14 6.43 1.84 4.09
CA LEU A 14 5.25 2.18 4.90
C LEU A 14 3.95 1.81 4.19
N PHE A 15 3.85 2.16 2.90
CA PHE A 15 2.69 1.79 2.09
C PHE A 15 2.49 0.27 2.08
N ASN A 16 3.53 -0.51 1.77
CA ASN A 16 3.41 -1.96 1.67
C ASN A 16 3.02 -2.61 3.00
N VAL A 17 3.64 -2.20 4.10
CA VAL A 17 3.32 -2.72 5.44
C VAL A 17 1.85 -2.43 5.79
N LEU A 18 1.40 -1.18 5.60
CA LEU A 18 0.02 -0.81 5.90
C LEU A 18 -0.96 -1.46 4.91
N HIS A 19 -0.61 -1.55 3.62
CA HIS A 19 -1.43 -2.24 2.63
C HIS A 19 -1.66 -3.71 3.03
N GLN A 20 -0.61 -4.42 3.40
CA GLN A 20 -0.69 -5.82 3.83
C GLN A 20 -1.42 -5.98 5.16
N LEU A 21 -1.21 -5.07 6.12
CA LEU A 21 -1.90 -5.08 7.41
C LEU A 21 -3.42 -4.95 7.25
N TYR A 22 -3.86 -4.13 6.31
CA TYR A 22 -5.29 -3.92 6.02
C TYR A 22 -5.84 -4.81 4.89
N SER A 23 -5.02 -5.69 4.31
CA SER A 23 -5.46 -6.63 3.27
C SER A 23 -6.13 -7.84 3.90
N ALA A 24 -7.43 -8.00 3.68
CA ALA A 24 -8.16 -9.17 4.17
C ALA A 24 -7.55 -10.49 3.68
N THR A 25 -7.12 -10.55 2.41
CA THR A 25 -6.49 -11.74 1.83
C THR A 25 -5.22 -12.12 2.60
N VAL A 26 -4.34 -11.15 2.88
CA VAL A 26 -3.10 -11.39 3.63
C VAL A 26 -3.43 -11.86 5.04
N GLN A 27 -4.35 -11.18 5.73
CA GLN A 27 -4.71 -11.53 7.10
C GLN A 27 -5.36 -12.91 7.20
N ILE A 28 -6.29 -13.25 6.29
CA ILE A 28 -6.91 -14.59 6.24
C ILE A 28 -5.86 -15.66 6.00
N THR A 29 -4.90 -15.42 5.08
CA THR A 29 -3.82 -16.36 4.81
C THR A 29 -2.95 -16.60 6.04
N TYR A 30 -2.50 -15.54 6.70
CA TYR A 30 -1.63 -15.64 7.88
C TYR A 30 -2.34 -16.29 9.07
N LEU A 31 -3.60 -15.92 9.30
CA LEU A 31 -4.43 -16.55 10.32
C LEU A 31 -4.71 -18.02 9.99
N GLY A 32 -4.93 -18.36 8.72
CA GLY A 32 -5.11 -19.76 8.29
C GLY A 32 -3.90 -20.62 8.60
N PHE A 33 -2.70 -20.15 8.29
CA PHE A 33 -1.46 -20.87 8.67
C PHE A 33 -1.25 -20.93 10.17
N SER A 34 -1.60 -19.87 10.89
CA SER A 34 -1.55 -19.83 12.36
C SER A 34 -2.47 -20.89 13.00
N VAL A 35 -3.72 -20.96 12.52
CA VAL A 35 -4.71 -21.95 12.98
C VAL A 35 -4.28 -23.37 12.62
N LEU A 36 -3.76 -23.58 11.42
CA LEU A 36 -3.21 -24.88 11.02
C LEU A 36 -2.06 -25.31 11.92
N SER A 37 -1.12 -24.41 12.22
CA SER A 37 -0.01 -24.65 13.13
C SER A 37 -0.49 -25.00 14.54
N PHE A 38 -1.49 -24.27 15.05
CA PHE A 38 -2.15 -24.59 16.31
C PHE A 38 -2.73 -26.00 16.30
N TYR A 39 -3.53 -26.34 15.28
CA TYR A 39 -4.21 -27.64 15.20
C TYR A 39 -3.22 -28.81 15.14
N LEU A 40 -2.19 -28.71 14.32
CA LEU A 40 -1.16 -29.71 14.20
C LEU A 40 -0.37 -29.90 15.51
N SER A 41 -0.07 -28.79 16.20
CA SER A 41 0.66 -28.84 17.48
C SER A 41 -0.21 -29.36 18.61
N TYR A 42 -1.51 -29.11 18.60
CA TYR A 42 -2.46 -29.54 19.65
C TYR A 42 -2.54 -31.06 19.79
N SER A 43 -2.26 -31.81 18.72
CA SER A 43 -2.24 -33.28 18.74
C SER A 43 -1.09 -33.87 19.58
N TYR A 44 -0.05 -33.06 19.85
CA TYR A 44 1.18 -33.53 20.52
C TYR A 44 1.57 -32.70 21.74
N GLN A 45 0.92 -31.57 21.95
CA GLN A 45 1.29 -30.57 22.96
C GLN A 45 0.06 -30.16 23.79
N SER A 46 0.33 -29.45 24.89
CA SER A 46 -0.76 -28.76 25.63
C SER A 46 -1.40 -27.67 24.80
N ALA A 47 -2.66 -27.30 25.10
CA ALA A 47 -3.36 -26.23 24.44
C ALA A 47 -2.60 -24.89 24.51
N CYS A 48 -1.95 -24.62 25.63
CA CYS A 48 -1.12 -23.41 25.80
C CYS A 48 0.09 -23.43 24.86
N ALA A 49 0.82 -24.53 24.76
CA ALA A 49 1.95 -24.66 23.84
C ALA A 49 1.50 -24.56 22.38
N ALA A 50 0.39 -25.21 22.01
CA ALA A 50 -0.17 -25.10 20.65
C ALA A 50 -0.57 -23.66 20.29
N ALA A 51 -1.14 -22.90 21.23
CA ALA A 51 -1.45 -21.48 21.03
C ALA A 51 -0.20 -20.64 20.79
N ILE A 52 0.90 -20.92 21.50
CA ILE A 52 2.21 -20.29 21.28
C ILE A 52 2.72 -20.58 19.87
N TYR A 53 2.66 -21.83 19.39
CA TYR A 53 3.07 -22.18 18.02
C TYR A 53 2.24 -21.45 16.96
N GLY A 54 0.92 -21.35 17.14
CA GLY A 54 0.06 -20.58 16.25
C GLY A 54 0.46 -19.08 16.21
N LEU A 55 0.67 -18.46 17.38
CA LEU A 55 1.12 -17.08 17.46
C LEU A 55 2.50 -16.87 16.81
N LEU A 56 3.45 -17.76 17.11
CA LEU A 56 4.79 -17.69 16.52
C LEU A 56 4.73 -17.80 14.99
N THR A 57 3.89 -18.69 14.44
CA THR A 57 3.69 -18.79 12.99
C THR A 57 3.23 -17.47 12.39
N TYR A 58 2.24 -16.80 12.98
CA TYR A 58 1.79 -15.49 12.53
C TYR A 58 2.90 -14.44 12.55
N LEU A 59 3.66 -14.38 13.65
CA LEU A 59 4.78 -13.44 13.80
C LEU A 59 5.92 -13.71 12.82
N VAL A 60 6.23 -14.99 12.57
CA VAL A 60 7.26 -15.40 11.60
C VAL A 60 6.86 -15.01 10.19
N MET A 61 5.59 -15.16 9.81
CA MET A 61 5.13 -14.72 8.48
C MET A 61 5.35 -13.21 8.28
N TRP A 62 5.08 -12.38 9.29
CA TRP A 62 5.41 -10.94 9.26
C TRP A 62 6.92 -10.70 9.23
N ALA A 63 7.69 -11.43 10.04
CA ALA A 63 9.14 -11.29 10.11
C ALA A 63 9.83 -11.62 8.77
N VAL A 64 9.26 -12.52 7.98
CA VAL A 64 9.74 -12.85 6.63
C VAL A 64 9.26 -11.83 5.59
N GLN A 65 8.01 -11.40 5.68
CA GLN A 65 7.39 -10.50 4.70
C GLN A 65 8.03 -9.11 4.66
N ILE A 66 8.37 -8.56 5.84
CA ILE A 66 8.96 -7.21 5.90
C ILE A 66 10.33 -7.15 5.19
N PRO A 67 11.31 -8.03 5.49
CA PRO A 67 12.56 -8.09 4.73
C PRO A 67 12.34 -8.33 3.22
N PHE A 68 11.36 -9.15 2.86
CA PHE A 68 11.04 -9.40 1.45
C PHE A 68 10.62 -8.11 0.72
N ASN A 69 9.78 -7.27 1.32
CA ASN A 69 9.42 -5.96 0.78
C ASN A 69 10.65 -5.03 0.64
N VAL A 70 11.59 -5.14 1.59
CA VAL A 70 12.86 -4.39 1.55
C VAL A 70 13.71 -4.83 0.36
N ILE A 71 13.93 -6.14 0.24
CA ILE A 71 14.78 -6.74 -0.78
C ILE A 71 14.22 -6.49 -2.17
N TYR A 72 12.90 -6.60 -2.36
CA TYR A 72 12.24 -6.39 -3.64
C TYR A 72 12.60 -5.07 -4.32
N LEU A 73 12.77 -3.99 -3.55
CA LEU A 73 13.15 -2.69 -4.09
C LEU A 73 14.62 -2.59 -4.55
N TYR A 74 15.50 -3.42 -3.98
CA TYR A 74 16.92 -3.41 -4.35
C TYR A 74 17.20 -4.14 -5.65
N PHE A 75 16.33 -5.08 -6.06
CA PHE A 75 16.56 -5.92 -7.23
C PHE A 75 15.80 -5.43 -8.46
N GLY A 76 16.47 -5.46 -9.59
CA GLY A 76 15.91 -5.21 -10.91
C GLY A 76 15.46 -3.77 -11.17
N LYS A 77 14.45 -3.62 -12.00
CA LYS A 77 13.90 -2.32 -12.45
C LYS A 77 13.00 -1.64 -11.40
N ASN A 78 12.80 -2.26 -10.24
CA ASN A 78 11.90 -1.73 -9.20
C ASN A 78 12.39 -0.40 -8.61
N ARG A 79 13.69 -0.10 -8.71
CA ARG A 79 14.23 1.23 -8.37
C ARG A 79 13.62 2.38 -9.17
N SER A 80 13.03 2.09 -10.34
CA SER A 80 12.32 3.11 -11.11
C SER A 80 11.09 3.69 -10.40
N LEU A 81 10.55 2.98 -9.40
CA LEU A 81 9.48 3.48 -8.54
C LEU A 81 9.96 4.61 -7.62
N LEU A 82 11.24 4.57 -7.20
CA LEU A 82 11.85 5.56 -6.31
C LEU A 82 12.41 6.72 -7.14
N THR A 83 11.54 7.49 -7.73
CA THR A 83 11.90 8.63 -8.60
C THR A 83 11.02 9.83 -8.31
N ARG A 84 11.33 10.94 -8.99
CA ARG A 84 10.48 12.13 -9.00
C ARG A 84 9.18 11.81 -9.72
N HIS A 85 8.07 12.14 -9.09
CA HIS A 85 6.72 12.07 -9.61
C HIS A 85 6.11 13.45 -9.67
N ILE A 86 5.36 13.70 -10.73
CA ILE A 86 4.48 14.84 -10.88
C ILE A 86 3.09 14.27 -11.05
N VAL A 87 2.22 14.50 -10.08
CA VAL A 87 0.82 14.05 -10.15
C VAL A 87 -0.11 15.24 -10.30
N GLU A 88 -1.13 15.08 -11.12
CA GLU A 88 -2.11 16.12 -11.39
C GLU A 88 -3.52 15.57 -11.49
N ILE A 89 -4.45 16.22 -10.78
CA ILE A 89 -5.89 15.99 -10.91
C ILE A 89 -6.37 16.81 -12.10
N GLN A 90 -6.66 16.15 -13.21
CA GLN A 90 -7.26 16.73 -14.41
C GLN A 90 -8.75 16.42 -14.47
N ASP A 91 -9.47 16.99 -15.42
CA ASP A 91 -10.91 16.81 -15.52
C ASP A 91 -11.30 15.36 -15.86
N GLU A 92 -10.61 14.74 -16.78
CA GLU A 92 -10.92 13.40 -17.27
C GLU A 92 -10.08 12.28 -16.65
N ALA A 93 -8.91 12.62 -16.07
CA ALA A 93 -7.94 11.63 -15.63
C ALA A 93 -7.08 12.09 -14.45
N PHE A 94 -6.57 11.15 -13.70
CA PHE A 94 -5.43 11.30 -12.83
C PHE A 94 -4.17 11.14 -13.67
N TYR A 95 -3.36 12.19 -13.74
CA TYR A 95 -2.10 12.22 -14.46
C TYR A 95 -0.94 11.92 -13.54
N ASP A 96 -0.03 11.04 -13.95
CA ASP A 96 1.26 10.79 -13.31
C ASP A 96 2.39 10.87 -14.34
N GLU A 97 3.41 11.64 -14.02
CA GLU A 97 4.63 11.78 -14.82
C GLU A 97 5.84 11.44 -13.96
N THR A 98 6.69 10.59 -14.52
CA THR A 98 7.98 10.24 -13.97
C THR A 98 9.08 10.53 -15.00
N ARG A 99 10.35 10.40 -14.62
CA ARG A 99 11.46 10.47 -15.61
C ARG A 99 11.40 9.37 -16.67
N PHE A 100 10.61 8.32 -16.45
CA PHE A 100 10.54 7.14 -17.34
C PHE A 100 9.31 7.14 -18.24
N GLY A 101 8.33 7.97 -17.98
CA GLY A 101 7.11 8.00 -18.76
C GLY A 101 6.00 8.85 -18.14
N ARG A 102 4.92 8.93 -18.88
CA ARG A 102 3.70 9.64 -18.51
C ARG A 102 2.53 8.67 -18.57
N SER A 103 1.62 8.75 -17.62
CA SER A 103 0.43 7.91 -17.54
C SER A 103 -0.80 8.76 -17.28
N TYR A 104 -1.90 8.39 -17.97
CA TYR A 104 -3.22 8.97 -17.76
C TYR A 104 -4.14 7.87 -17.29
N HIS A 105 -4.69 8.01 -16.10
CA HIS A 105 -5.63 7.07 -15.52
C HIS A 105 -7.00 7.72 -15.47
N TYR A 106 -7.89 7.36 -16.39
CA TYR A 106 -9.25 7.86 -16.40
C TYR A 106 -9.96 7.52 -15.09
N TRP A 107 -10.79 8.42 -14.61
CA TRP A 107 -11.46 8.29 -13.30
C TRP A 107 -12.26 6.99 -13.19
N ALA A 108 -12.95 6.58 -14.24
CA ALA A 108 -13.67 5.30 -14.31
C ALA A 108 -12.77 4.05 -14.13
N GLY A 109 -11.47 4.18 -14.34
CA GLY A 109 -10.49 3.10 -14.14
C GLY A 109 -9.83 3.11 -12.76
N ILE A 110 -10.12 4.11 -11.89
CA ILE A 110 -9.58 4.18 -10.54
C ILE A 110 -10.49 3.42 -9.59
N ALA A 111 -9.94 2.39 -8.94
CA ALA A 111 -10.71 1.51 -8.07
C ALA A 111 -11.10 2.19 -6.73
N LYS A 112 -10.19 2.94 -6.12
CA LYS A 112 -10.43 3.67 -4.87
C LYS A 112 -9.28 4.63 -4.54
N VAL A 113 -9.58 5.59 -3.65
CA VAL A 113 -8.58 6.42 -2.98
C VAL A 113 -8.57 6.06 -1.49
N VAL A 114 -7.38 5.94 -0.91
CA VAL A 114 -7.20 5.63 0.51
C VAL A 114 -6.26 6.63 1.13
N SER A 115 -6.71 7.34 2.16
CA SER A 115 -5.87 8.21 2.99
C SER A 115 -5.45 7.49 4.26
N ARG A 116 -4.14 7.48 4.55
CA ARG A 116 -3.54 6.90 5.76
C ARG A 116 -2.54 7.90 6.36
N PRO A 117 -2.19 7.76 7.64
CA PRO A 117 -1.06 8.48 8.18
C PRO A 117 0.18 8.22 7.32
N GLY A 118 0.80 9.29 6.80
CA GLY A 118 2.00 9.20 5.99
C GLY A 118 1.79 9.21 4.47
N PHE A 119 0.62 8.90 3.92
CA PHE A 119 0.38 8.92 2.46
C PHE A 119 -1.10 9.02 2.05
N ILE A 120 -1.32 9.36 0.77
CA ILE A 120 -2.55 9.11 0.03
C ILE A 120 -2.20 8.07 -1.05
N ALA A 121 -3.03 7.04 -1.20
CA ALA A 121 -2.88 6.02 -2.24
C ALA A 121 -4.07 6.06 -3.21
N VAL A 122 -3.78 6.20 -4.50
CA VAL A 122 -4.76 6.14 -5.59
C VAL A 122 -4.65 4.77 -6.23
N TYR A 123 -5.60 3.89 -5.95
CA TYR A 123 -5.59 2.51 -6.40
C TYR A 123 -6.16 2.37 -7.82
N LEU A 124 -5.37 1.81 -8.71
CA LEU A 124 -5.80 1.41 -10.06
C LEU A 124 -6.49 0.05 -10.06
N ASN A 125 -6.07 -0.82 -9.14
CA ASN A 125 -6.67 -2.13 -8.89
C ASN A 125 -6.37 -2.59 -7.46
N ALA A 126 -6.68 -3.83 -7.11
CA ALA A 126 -6.48 -4.35 -5.75
C ALA A 126 -5.02 -4.26 -5.25
N ASN A 127 -4.03 -4.33 -6.18
CA ASN A 127 -2.61 -4.48 -5.85
C ASN A 127 -1.71 -3.36 -6.37
N ALA A 128 -2.22 -2.47 -7.23
CA ALA A 128 -1.44 -1.38 -7.82
C ALA A 128 -2.02 -0.03 -7.42
N ALA A 129 -1.16 0.82 -6.88
CA ALA A 129 -1.53 2.18 -6.46
C ALA A 129 -0.40 3.18 -6.72
N HIS A 130 -0.78 4.42 -7.04
CA HIS A 130 0.11 5.58 -6.94
C HIS A 130 0.16 6.06 -5.50
N ILE A 131 1.36 6.18 -4.95
CA ILE A 131 1.61 6.55 -3.56
C ILE A 131 2.04 8.01 -3.52
N ILE A 132 1.29 8.85 -2.83
CA ILE A 132 1.61 10.27 -2.63
C ILE A 132 1.94 10.45 -1.15
N PRO A 133 3.22 10.62 -0.79
CA PRO A 133 3.61 10.74 0.61
C PRO A 133 3.08 12.04 1.22
N ALA A 134 2.75 12.02 2.52
CA ALA A 134 2.20 13.18 3.21
C ALA A 134 3.13 14.41 3.14
N ARG A 135 4.43 14.19 3.09
CA ARG A 135 5.46 15.25 2.94
C ARG A 135 5.47 15.91 1.55
N ALA A 136 4.72 15.40 0.57
CA ALA A 136 4.54 16.04 -0.74
C ALA A 136 3.67 17.32 -0.64
N PHE A 137 2.94 17.45 0.45
CA PHE A 137 2.04 18.58 0.69
C PHE A 137 2.71 19.61 1.60
N SER A 138 2.54 20.90 1.28
CA SER A 138 3.09 21.99 2.06
C SER A 138 2.37 22.20 3.41
N SER A 139 1.12 21.72 3.50
CA SER A 139 0.31 21.83 4.71
C SER A 139 -0.76 20.72 4.79
N PRO A 140 -1.26 20.41 6.00
CA PRO A 140 -2.41 19.51 6.17
C PRO A 140 -3.65 19.97 5.40
N ALA A 141 -3.86 21.27 5.29
CA ALA A 141 -4.98 21.86 4.53
C ALA A 141 -4.86 21.56 3.03
N GLN A 142 -3.66 21.72 2.45
CA GLN A 142 -3.41 21.36 1.05
C GLN A 142 -3.65 19.86 0.81
N ARG A 143 -3.18 19.00 1.73
CA ARG A 143 -3.41 17.57 1.66
C ARG A 143 -4.91 17.22 1.68
N GLN A 144 -5.68 17.86 2.56
CA GLN A 144 -7.12 17.66 2.64
C GLN A 144 -7.84 18.15 1.38
N SER A 145 -7.49 19.33 0.86
CA SER A 145 -8.05 19.85 -0.39
C SER A 145 -7.77 18.93 -1.57
N PHE A 146 -6.56 18.36 -1.64
CA PHE A 146 -6.19 17.40 -2.67
C PHE A 146 -7.01 16.10 -2.56
N LEU A 147 -7.17 15.58 -1.34
CA LEU A 147 -7.98 14.39 -1.08
C LEU A 147 -9.45 14.60 -1.48
N THR A 148 -10.05 15.72 -1.05
CA THR A 148 -11.43 16.06 -1.40
C THR A 148 -11.61 16.20 -2.93
N ALA A 149 -10.63 16.78 -3.63
CA ALA A 149 -10.69 16.88 -5.09
C ALA A 149 -10.61 15.49 -5.78
N LEU A 150 -9.77 14.57 -5.28
CA LEU A 150 -9.71 13.19 -5.77
C LEU A 150 -11.03 12.45 -5.56
N GLU A 151 -11.58 12.53 -4.34
CA GLU A 151 -12.85 11.87 -3.99
C GLU A 151 -14.01 12.44 -4.82
N GLY A 152 -14.06 13.76 -5.01
CA GLY A 152 -15.07 14.42 -5.83
C GLY A 152 -15.08 13.91 -7.28
N LYS A 153 -13.91 13.69 -7.89
CA LYS A 153 -13.80 13.14 -9.25
C LYS A 153 -14.26 11.69 -9.34
N LEU A 154 -13.98 10.86 -8.32
CA LEU A 154 -14.46 9.49 -8.27
C LEU A 154 -15.99 9.37 -8.15
N PHE A 155 -16.61 10.24 -7.33
CA PHE A 155 -18.07 10.25 -7.18
C PHE A 155 -18.81 10.68 -8.45
N THR A 156 -18.20 11.51 -9.28
CA THR A 156 -18.81 12.00 -10.53
C THR A 156 -18.63 11.05 -11.72
N SER A 157 -17.73 10.06 -11.59
CA SER A 157 -17.40 9.11 -12.68
C SER A 157 -18.05 7.73 -12.52
N ASN A 158 -18.68 7.44 -11.38
CA ASN A 158 -19.50 6.26 -11.12
C ASN A 158 -20.98 6.59 -11.20
#